data_79475cb0d0041c2b33c5dc99683bc71a
#
_entry.id   79475cb0d0041c2b33c5dc99683bc71a
#
_cell.length_a   1.000
_cell.length_b   1.000
_cell.length_c   1.000
_cell.angle_alpha   90.00
_cell.angle_beta   90.00
_cell.angle_gamma   90.00
#
_symmetry.space_group_name_H-M   'P 1'
#
loop_
_entity.id
_entity.type
_entity.pdbx_description
1 polymer ?
#
loop_
_entity_poly.entity_id
_entity_poly.type
_entity_poly.pdbx_seq_one_letter_code
_entity_poly.pdbx_strand_id
1 'polypeptide(L)'
;VLGDRNLNIIIPNPAKNSIEGYDITDPFAWVRTKNSADRMSRAQLLEFAKKFDTKQSIGEYSYIMNKASGGKDNFYPTPFMEYIGDGDNRRKALILALARQESRFVPASVSTSYALGMMQFMPFLANEIGKKQLKIDGFDQDDMFRPEVAYRFANIHIDWLERKIYNPVFIAYAYNGGLGLVKKMLQRGDMFNKGKFEPWLSMELVPYAESRDYGKKVLANFIIYSQILDPRAKVSVQQELQDLLIPSRSDSFR
;
A
#
# COMPACT_ATOMS: atom_id res chain seq x y z
N VAL A 1 -2.94 -13.98 14.17
CA VAL A 1 -2.99 -13.50 15.54
C VAL A 1 -3.52 -12.06 15.58
N LEU A 2 -4.71 -11.82 15.00
CA LEU A 2 -5.55 -10.67 15.27
C LEU A 2 -6.66 -11.18 16.21
N GLY A 3 -6.26 -11.61 17.41
CA GLY A 3 -7.22 -11.84 18.49
C GLY A 3 -7.61 -10.48 19.07
N ASP A 4 -8.89 -10.27 19.29
CA ASP A 4 -9.64 -9.29 20.10
C ASP A 4 -8.90 -8.18 20.90
N ARG A 5 -7.80 -7.67 20.38
CA ARG A 5 -7.26 -6.42 20.88
C ARG A 5 -8.00 -5.30 20.16
N ASN A 6 -8.76 -4.52 20.90
CA ASN A 6 -9.23 -3.21 20.47
C ASN A 6 -8.01 -2.41 19.99
N LEU A 7 -7.70 -2.52 18.70
CA LEU A 7 -6.70 -1.66 18.08
C LEU A 7 -7.29 -0.25 18.14
N ASN A 8 -6.70 0.60 18.96
CA ASN A 8 -7.08 2.00 19.01
C ASN A 8 -6.59 2.67 17.72
N ILE A 9 -7.36 2.48 16.64
CA ILE A 9 -7.05 3.01 15.31
C ILE A 9 -7.26 4.52 15.33
N ILE A 10 -6.26 5.25 14.88
CA ILE A 10 -6.29 6.69 14.74
C ILE A 10 -6.43 7.04 13.26
N ILE A 11 -7.53 7.71 12.92
CA ILE A 11 -7.76 8.28 11.59
C ILE A 11 -7.47 9.77 11.72
N PRO A 12 -6.32 10.27 11.25
CA PRO A 12 -6.00 11.68 11.35
C PRO A 12 -6.95 12.53 10.51
N ASN A 13 -7.37 13.65 11.06
CA ASN A 13 -8.22 14.62 10.37
C ASN A 13 -7.63 16.03 10.52
N PRO A 14 -6.58 16.36 9.79
CA PRO A 14 -5.90 17.65 9.90
C PRO A 14 -6.79 18.80 9.45
N ALA A 15 -6.75 19.89 10.22
CA ALA A 15 -7.50 21.11 9.89
C ALA A 15 -6.85 21.94 8.78
N LYS A 16 -5.50 21.93 8.72
CA LYS A 16 -4.73 22.68 7.72
C LYS A 16 -4.67 21.93 6.39
N ASN A 17 -4.65 22.66 5.28
CA ASN A 17 -4.52 22.05 3.96
C ASN A 17 -3.08 21.70 3.61
N SER A 18 -2.14 22.61 3.81
CA SER A 18 -0.74 22.48 3.38
C SER A 18 0.23 23.19 4.34
N ILE A 19 1.51 22.98 4.10
CA ILE A 19 2.62 23.68 4.76
C ILE A 19 3.12 24.74 3.77
N GLU A 20 3.22 25.99 4.20
CA GLU A 20 3.79 27.05 3.38
C GLU A 20 5.24 26.72 3.01
N GLY A 21 5.57 26.83 1.72
CA GLY A 21 6.91 26.59 1.20
C GLY A 21 7.36 25.12 1.19
N TYR A 22 6.46 24.15 1.44
CA TYR A 22 6.76 22.73 1.34
C TYR A 22 5.99 22.10 0.18
N ASP A 23 6.72 21.62 -0.83
CA ASP A 23 6.18 20.88 -1.96
C ASP A 23 6.22 19.37 -1.65
N ILE A 24 5.04 18.76 -1.52
CA ILE A 24 4.89 17.32 -1.24
C ILE A 24 5.35 16.45 -2.41
N THR A 25 5.52 17.03 -3.61
CA THR A 25 5.96 16.32 -4.82
C THR A 25 7.46 16.45 -5.08
N ASP A 26 8.18 17.25 -4.27
CA ASP A 26 9.63 17.42 -4.39
C ASP A 26 10.39 16.30 -3.62
N PRO A 27 11.04 15.34 -4.31
CA PRO A 27 11.79 14.27 -3.66
C PRO A 27 12.98 14.79 -2.84
N PHE A 28 13.55 15.93 -3.19
CA PHE A 28 14.65 16.53 -2.41
C PHE A 28 14.13 17.14 -1.10
N ALA A 29 12.94 17.75 -1.09
CA ALA A 29 12.30 18.21 0.14
C ALA A 29 12.01 17.02 1.07
N TRP A 30 11.50 15.90 0.52
CA TRP A 30 11.28 14.67 1.27
C TRP A 30 12.58 14.07 1.84
N VAL A 31 13.64 13.97 1.03
CA VAL A 31 14.94 13.45 1.48
C VAL A 31 15.51 14.30 2.62
N ARG A 32 15.43 15.62 2.53
CA ARG A 32 15.85 16.52 3.63
C ARG A 32 15.02 16.27 4.89
N THR A 33 13.71 16.13 4.77
CA THR A 33 12.79 15.83 5.88
C THR A 33 13.13 14.50 6.54
N LYS A 34 13.29 13.43 5.74
CA LYS A 34 13.65 12.09 6.20
C LYS A 34 15.00 12.08 6.93
N ASN A 35 16.03 12.69 6.35
CA ASN A 35 17.36 12.78 6.94
C ASN A 35 17.36 13.57 8.27
N SER A 36 16.52 14.59 8.38
CA SER A 36 16.31 15.30 9.64
C SER A 36 15.67 14.39 10.68
N ALA A 37 14.59 13.69 10.32
CA ALA A 37 13.91 12.77 11.19
C ALA A 37 14.81 11.60 11.64
N ASP A 38 15.74 11.14 10.82
CA ASP A 38 16.66 10.04 11.13
C ASP A 38 17.63 10.37 12.29
N ARG A 39 17.85 11.64 12.57
CA ARG A 39 18.76 12.13 13.61
C ARG A 39 18.04 12.55 14.90
N MET A 40 16.71 12.43 14.95
CA MET A 40 15.88 12.93 16.05
C MET A 40 15.60 11.84 17.07
N SER A 41 15.57 12.24 18.35
CA SER A 41 15.01 11.44 19.43
C SER A 41 13.48 11.31 19.27
N ARG A 42 12.88 10.38 20.00
CA ARG A 42 11.41 10.19 19.99
C ARG A 42 10.65 11.48 20.30
N ALA A 43 11.08 12.24 21.32
CA ALA A 43 10.42 13.49 21.69
C ALA A 43 10.52 14.55 20.57
N GLN A 44 11.68 14.67 19.94
CA GLN A 44 11.88 15.56 18.81
C GLN A 44 11.04 15.14 17.59
N LEU A 45 10.91 13.83 17.32
CA LEU A 45 10.06 13.31 16.23
C LEU A 45 8.59 13.67 16.45
N LEU A 46 8.07 13.54 17.67
CA LEU A 46 6.69 13.90 17.99
C LEU A 46 6.43 15.40 17.78
N GLU A 47 7.37 16.25 18.14
CA GLU A 47 7.25 17.70 17.87
C GLU A 47 7.41 18.02 16.38
N PHE A 48 8.37 17.40 15.73
CA PHE A 48 8.62 17.58 14.28
C PHE A 48 7.43 17.14 13.43
N ALA A 49 6.75 16.05 13.80
CA ALA A 49 5.57 15.56 13.10
C ALA A 49 4.45 16.61 13.00
N LYS A 50 4.27 17.45 14.03
CA LYS A 50 3.22 18.48 14.07
C LYS A 50 3.29 19.44 12.88
N LYS A 51 4.48 19.65 12.28
CA LYS A 51 4.63 20.48 11.08
C LYS A 51 3.90 19.89 9.87
N PHE A 52 3.80 18.57 9.82
CA PHE A 52 3.23 17.80 8.72
C PHE A 52 1.77 17.39 8.97
N ASP A 53 1.15 17.86 10.07
CA ASP A 53 -0.27 17.61 10.35
C ASP A 53 -1.16 18.50 9.45
N THR A 54 -1.13 18.19 8.17
CA THR A 54 -1.94 18.84 7.14
C THR A 54 -2.51 17.80 6.18
N LYS A 55 -3.58 18.15 5.43
CA LYS A 55 -4.21 17.22 4.49
C LYS A 55 -3.25 16.74 3.40
N GLN A 56 -2.39 17.62 2.90
CA GLN A 56 -1.43 17.28 1.83
C GLN A 56 -0.22 16.51 2.34
N SER A 57 0.28 16.81 3.54
CA SER A 57 1.49 16.19 4.09
C SER A 57 1.23 15.11 5.16
N ILE A 58 0.01 14.56 5.19
CA ILE A 58 -0.36 13.52 6.16
C ILE A 58 0.44 12.22 5.97
N GLY A 59 1.00 11.99 4.79
CA GLY A 59 1.93 10.90 4.51
C GLY A 59 3.22 11.06 5.31
N GLU A 60 3.85 12.22 5.21
CA GLU A 60 5.06 12.58 5.97
C GLU A 60 4.81 12.52 7.48
N TYR A 61 3.66 13.04 7.93
CA TYR A 61 3.23 12.90 9.32
C TYR A 61 3.17 11.43 9.74
N SER A 62 2.48 10.59 8.96
CA SER A 62 2.34 9.16 9.23
C SER A 62 3.70 8.45 9.26
N TYR A 63 4.62 8.80 8.36
CA TYR A 63 5.98 8.26 8.36
C TYR A 63 6.74 8.62 9.64
N ILE A 64 6.74 9.90 10.03
CA ILE A 64 7.45 10.39 11.22
C ILE A 64 6.86 9.77 12.49
N MET A 65 5.53 9.66 12.59
CA MET A 65 4.85 9.04 13.72
C MET A 65 5.16 7.54 13.83
N ASN A 66 5.22 6.83 12.70
CA ASN A 66 5.65 5.44 12.68
C ASN A 66 7.08 5.28 13.21
N LYS A 67 7.98 6.18 12.80
CA LYS A 67 9.35 6.18 13.28
C LYS A 67 9.41 6.45 14.81
N ALA A 68 8.65 7.42 15.30
CA ALA A 68 8.56 7.74 16.71
C ALA A 68 8.00 6.57 17.55
N SER A 69 7.15 5.73 16.97
CA SER A 69 6.56 4.55 17.64
C SER A 69 7.40 3.28 17.51
N GLY A 70 8.54 3.34 16.84
CA GLY A 70 9.35 2.15 16.53
C GLY A 70 8.65 1.16 15.60
N GLY A 71 7.84 1.65 14.67
CA GLY A 71 7.13 0.83 13.68
C GLY A 71 5.79 0.25 14.17
N LYS A 72 5.32 0.66 15.35
CA LYS A 72 4.11 0.14 16.00
C LYS A 72 2.99 1.18 16.08
N ASP A 73 2.91 2.07 15.08
CA ASP A 73 1.83 3.05 15.03
C ASP A 73 0.49 2.42 14.60
N ASN A 74 -0.57 3.10 14.95
CA ASN A 74 -1.95 2.78 14.62
C ASN A 74 -2.61 3.88 13.78
N PHE A 75 -1.83 4.66 13.07
CA PHE A 75 -2.29 5.71 12.16
C PHE A 75 -2.73 5.11 10.82
N TYR A 76 -3.97 5.40 10.45
CA TYR A 76 -4.60 4.97 9.20
C TYR A 76 -5.20 6.16 8.46
N PRO A 77 -4.38 7.06 7.90
CA PRO A 77 -4.88 8.17 7.11
C PRO A 77 -5.50 7.69 5.80
N THR A 78 -6.42 8.48 5.27
CA THR A 78 -7.06 8.28 3.97
C THR A 78 -6.84 9.51 3.08
N PRO A 79 -5.58 9.83 2.72
CA PRO A 79 -5.29 11.02 1.96
C PRO A 79 -5.71 10.90 0.51
N PHE A 80 -5.97 12.05 -0.13
CA PHE A 80 -6.20 12.16 -1.56
C PHE A 80 -7.35 11.28 -2.09
N MET A 81 -8.39 11.09 -1.26
CA MET A 81 -9.52 10.21 -1.61
C MET A 81 -10.24 10.66 -2.88
N GLU A 82 -10.20 11.94 -3.20
CA GLU A 82 -10.74 12.53 -4.42
C GLU A 82 -10.08 11.99 -5.70
N TYR A 83 -8.86 11.48 -5.61
CA TYR A 83 -8.12 10.91 -6.75
C TYR A 83 -8.16 9.39 -6.83
N ILE A 84 -8.68 8.71 -5.80
CA ILE A 84 -8.66 7.24 -5.75
C ILE A 84 -9.64 6.60 -6.77
N GLY A 85 -10.55 7.40 -7.34
CA GLY A 85 -11.54 6.96 -8.33
C GLY A 85 -12.84 6.41 -7.73
N ASP A 86 -13.77 6.04 -8.61
CA ASP A 86 -15.15 5.65 -8.26
C ASP A 86 -15.32 4.16 -7.95
N GLY A 87 -14.22 3.42 -7.76
CA GLY A 87 -14.24 2.01 -7.37
C GLY A 87 -15.01 1.77 -6.07
N ASP A 88 -15.47 0.53 -5.87
CA ASP A 88 -16.12 0.12 -4.62
C ASP A 88 -15.19 0.24 -3.40
N ASN A 89 -15.74 0.13 -2.21
CA ASN A 89 -14.98 0.25 -0.97
C ASN A 89 -13.90 -0.82 -0.83
N ARG A 90 -14.08 -2.01 -1.42
CA ARG A 90 -13.08 -3.07 -1.43
C ARG A 90 -11.84 -2.64 -2.23
N ARG A 91 -12.02 -2.08 -3.43
CA ARG A 91 -10.95 -1.55 -4.27
C ARG A 91 -10.23 -0.39 -3.58
N LYS A 92 -10.99 0.56 -3.02
CA LYS A 92 -10.42 1.70 -2.28
C LYS A 92 -9.59 1.23 -1.08
N ALA A 93 -10.09 0.27 -0.31
CA ALA A 93 -9.38 -0.31 0.83
C ALA A 93 -8.07 -0.99 0.40
N LEU A 94 -8.07 -1.71 -0.72
CA LEU A 94 -6.87 -2.35 -1.25
C LEU A 94 -5.82 -1.33 -1.69
N ILE A 95 -6.21 -0.27 -2.40
CA ILE A 95 -5.30 0.81 -2.81
C ILE A 95 -4.70 1.50 -1.60
N LEU A 96 -5.51 1.85 -0.59
CA LEU A 96 -5.03 2.45 0.65
C LEU A 96 -4.08 1.52 1.41
N ALA A 97 -4.38 0.22 1.44
CA ALA A 97 -3.54 -0.79 2.09
C ALA A 97 -2.17 -0.90 1.43
N LEU A 98 -2.12 -0.89 0.11
CA LEU A 98 -0.89 -0.87 -0.67
C LEU A 98 -0.11 0.43 -0.45
N ALA A 99 -0.73 1.60 -0.61
CA ALA A 99 -0.08 2.90 -0.43
C ALA A 99 0.53 3.05 0.98
N ARG A 100 -0.19 2.58 2.01
CA ARG A 100 0.33 2.57 3.38
C ARG A 100 1.55 1.66 3.53
N GLN A 101 1.55 0.50 2.88
CA GLN A 101 2.67 -0.43 2.94
C GLN A 101 3.87 0.08 2.14
N GLU A 102 3.65 0.69 0.98
CA GLU A 102 4.70 1.15 0.08
C GLU A 102 5.49 2.35 0.62
N SER A 103 4.80 3.41 0.98
CA SER A 103 5.45 4.67 1.35
C SER A 103 4.85 5.38 2.56
N ARG A 104 3.80 4.82 3.16
CA ARG A 104 2.93 5.52 4.11
C ARG A 104 2.29 6.77 3.53
N PHE A 105 1.95 6.72 2.26
CA PHE A 105 1.33 7.81 1.50
C PHE A 105 2.23 9.02 1.24
N VAL A 106 3.54 8.90 1.35
CA VAL A 106 4.46 9.98 1.04
C VAL A 106 4.57 10.14 -0.48
N PRO A 107 4.08 11.27 -1.07
CA PRO A 107 4.03 11.42 -2.52
C PRO A 107 5.41 11.39 -3.17
N ALA A 108 6.39 12.08 -2.60
CA ALA A 108 7.75 12.18 -3.14
C ALA A 108 8.70 11.07 -2.69
N SER A 109 8.17 9.91 -2.29
CA SER A 109 9.00 8.78 -1.87
C SER A 109 9.74 8.15 -3.04
N VAL A 110 11.05 7.91 -2.85
CA VAL A 110 11.89 7.14 -3.77
C VAL A 110 12.58 6.04 -2.99
N SER A 111 12.47 4.79 -3.45
CA SER A 111 13.15 3.65 -2.82
C SER A 111 14.61 3.53 -3.27
N THR A 112 15.38 2.68 -2.59
CA THR A 112 16.75 2.32 -2.99
C THR A 112 16.81 1.62 -4.35
N SER A 113 15.69 1.00 -4.78
CA SER A 113 15.54 0.35 -6.08
C SER A 113 14.88 1.25 -7.13
N TYR A 114 14.79 2.57 -6.87
CA TYR A 114 14.17 3.57 -7.74
C TYR A 114 12.67 3.37 -7.99
N ALA A 115 11.93 2.76 -7.07
CA ALA A 115 10.47 2.81 -7.10
C ALA A 115 10.01 4.22 -6.70
N LEU A 116 8.99 4.76 -7.40
CA LEU A 116 8.61 6.17 -7.39
C LEU A 116 7.21 6.39 -6.79
N GLY A 117 7.11 7.47 -6.02
CA GLY A 117 5.85 8.01 -5.54
C GLY A 117 5.22 7.21 -4.40
N MET A 118 4.04 7.64 -3.99
CA MET A 118 3.37 7.01 -2.85
C MET A 118 2.96 5.56 -3.10
N MET A 119 2.82 5.15 -4.35
CA MET A 119 2.47 3.79 -4.77
C MET A 119 3.68 2.96 -5.19
N GLN A 120 4.89 3.51 -5.12
CA GLN A 120 6.19 2.87 -5.42
C GLN A 120 6.23 2.15 -6.76
N PHE A 121 5.84 2.85 -7.83
CA PHE A 121 5.92 2.30 -9.17
C PHE A 121 7.37 2.24 -9.68
N MET A 122 7.75 1.09 -10.20
CA MET A 122 9.00 0.98 -10.94
C MET A 122 8.95 1.81 -12.23
N PRO A 123 10.02 2.50 -12.62
CA PRO A 123 10.06 3.36 -13.81
C PRO A 123 9.58 2.67 -15.09
N PHE A 124 9.93 1.39 -15.29
CA PHE A 124 9.50 0.64 -16.47
C PHE A 124 7.97 0.45 -16.51
N LEU A 125 7.34 0.19 -15.35
CA LEU A 125 5.89 0.00 -15.25
C LEU A 125 5.16 1.34 -15.40
N ALA A 126 5.68 2.41 -14.81
CA ALA A 126 5.16 3.76 -15.00
C ALA A 126 5.18 4.17 -16.48
N ASN A 127 6.30 3.95 -17.19
CA ASN A 127 6.39 4.19 -18.63
C ASN A 127 5.45 3.32 -19.46
N GLU A 128 5.29 2.04 -19.09
CA GLU A 128 4.35 1.14 -19.78
C GLU A 128 2.91 1.67 -19.68
N ILE A 129 2.48 2.06 -18.48
CA ILE A 129 1.13 2.60 -18.26
C ILE A 129 0.99 3.99 -18.90
N GLY A 130 1.90 4.92 -18.60
CA GLY A 130 1.79 6.31 -19.02
C GLY A 130 1.93 6.50 -20.52
N LYS A 131 2.99 5.95 -21.09
CA LYS A 131 3.33 6.19 -22.51
C LYS A 131 2.61 5.24 -23.48
N LYS A 132 2.48 3.95 -23.12
CA LYS A 132 1.93 2.96 -24.05
C LYS A 132 0.43 2.72 -23.88
N GLN A 133 -0.05 2.55 -22.62
CA GLN A 133 -1.45 2.23 -22.39
C GLN A 133 -2.31 3.50 -22.42
N LEU A 134 -1.95 4.53 -21.64
CA LEU A 134 -2.71 5.78 -21.56
C LEU A 134 -2.35 6.81 -22.64
N LYS A 135 -1.19 6.66 -23.26
CA LYS A 135 -0.65 7.59 -24.27
C LYS A 135 -0.69 9.05 -23.80
N ILE A 136 -0.28 9.28 -22.55
CA ILE A 136 -0.22 10.61 -21.96
C ILE A 136 0.89 11.37 -22.67
N ASP A 137 0.53 12.48 -23.33
CA ASP A 137 1.50 13.34 -23.96
C ASP A 137 2.41 14.00 -22.92
N GLY A 138 3.71 14.00 -23.18
CA GLY A 138 4.69 14.56 -22.26
C GLY A 138 4.88 13.82 -20.93
N PHE A 139 4.33 12.60 -20.76
CA PHE A 139 4.50 11.84 -19.52
C PHE A 139 5.97 11.66 -19.15
N ASP A 140 6.30 12.09 -17.93
CA ASP A 140 7.59 11.82 -17.29
C ASP A 140 7.41 10.98 -16.01
N GLN A 141 8.49 10.32 -15.59
CA GLN A 141 8.50 9.50 -14.38
C GLN A 141 8.26 10.34 -13.11
N ASP A 142 8.64 11.60 -13.12
CA ASP A 142 8.40 12.55 -12.03
C ASP A 142 6.91 12.83 -11.80
N ASP A 143 6.04 12.59 -12.81
CA ASP A 143 4.59 12.62 -12.63
C ASP A 143 4.11 11.62 -11.56
N MET A 144 4.89 10.58 -11.26
CA MET A 144 4.56 9.59 -10.23
C MET A 144 4.60 10.15 -8.81
N PHE A 145 5.20 11.34 -8.61
CA PHE A 145 5.14 12.05 -7.33
C PHE A 145 3.81 12.79 -7.11
N ARG A 146 2.97 12.88 -8.12
CA ARG A 146 1.65 13.49 -8.04
C ARG A 146 0.62 12.46 -7.58
N PRO A 147 -0.10 12.69 -6.46
CA PRO A 147 -1.06 11.72 -5.91
C PRO A 147 -2.14 11.26 -6.90
N GLU A 148 -2.65 12.19 -7.73
CA GLU A 148 -3.66 11.88 -8.75
C GLU A 148 -3.13 10.91 -9.82
N VAL A 149 -1.87 11.06 -10.22
CA VAL A 149 -1.24 10.16 -11.19
C VAL A 149 -0.97 8.79 -10.54
N ALA A 150 -0.41 8.78 -9.32
CA ALA A 150 -0.09 7.57 -8.59
C ALA A 150 -1.33 6.69 -8.37
N TYR A 151 -2.47 7.25 -7.92
CA TYR A 151 -3.71 6.50 -7.73
C TYR A 151 -4.33 6.05 -9.05
N ARG A 152 -4.31 6.89 -10.09
CA ARG A 152 -4.78 6.50 -11.42
C ARG A 152 -4.02 5.29 -11.95
N PHE A 153 -2.69 5.29 -11.82
CA PHE A 153 -1.85 4.17 -12.28
C PHE A 153 -2.05 2.92 -11.42
N ALA A 154 -2.24 3.09 -10.11
CA ALA A 154 -2.57 1.98 -9.21
C ALA A 154 -3.87 1.28 -9.63
N ASN A 155 -4.93 2.05 -9.94
CA ASN A 155 -6.18 1.47 -10.44
C ASN A 155 -5.97 0.65 -11.70
N ILE A 156 -5.24 1.18 -12.69
CA ILE A 156 -4.97 0.48 -13.96
C ILE A 156 -4.18 -0.81 -13.71
N HIS A 157 -3.17 -0.75 -12.85
CA HIS A 157 -2.36 -1.92 -12.55
C HIS A 157 -3.14 -2.98 -11.78
N ILE A 158 -3.95 -2.57 -10.81
CA ILE A 158 -4.82 -3.49 -10.07
C ILE A 158 -5.89 -4.09 -10.97
N ASP A 159 -6.50 -3.33 -11.88
CA ASP A 159 -7.42 -3.86 -12.90
C ASP A 159 -6.77 -4.96 -13.74
N TRP A 160 -5.51 -4.76 -14.11
CA TRP A 160 -4.76 -5.77 -14.86
C TRP A 160 -4.49 -7.02 -14.02
N LEU A 161 -4.17 -6.87 -12.73
CA LEU A 161 -3.96 -7.98 -11.81
C LEU A 161 -5.27 -8.74 -11.54
N GLU A 162 -6.38 -8.04 -11.29
CA GLU A 162 -7.68 -8.65 -10.96
C GLU A 162 -8.29 -9.48 -12.10
N ARG A 163 -7.88 -9.23 -13.33
CA ARG A 163 -8.22 -10.13 -14.45
C ARG A 163 -7.58 -11.51 -14.34
N LYS A 164 -6.61 -11.70 -13.44
CA LYS A 164 -5.81 -12.93 -13.30
C LYS A 164 -5.84 -13.52 -11.90
N ILE A 165 -5.95 -12.68 -10.89
CA ILE A 165 -5.97 -13.02 -9.47
C ILE A 165 -6.88 -12.03 -8.75
N TYR A 166 -7.67 -12.47 -7.79
CA TYR A 166 -8.66 -11.61 -7.14
C TYR A 166 -8.38 -11.38 -5.64
N ASN A 167 -7.82 -12.38 -4.96
CA ASN A 167 -7.58 -12.28 -3.52
C ASN A 167 -6.56 -11.19 -3.19
N PRO A 168 -6.80 -10.31 -2.20
CA PRO A 168 -5.91 -9.20 -1.86
C PRO A 168 -4.49 -9.64 -1.45
N VAL A 169 -4.33 -10.85 -0.90
CA VAL A 169 -3.01 -11.40 -0.56
C VAL A 169 -2.23 -11.76 -1.82
N PHE A 170 -2.88 -12.40 -2.81
CA PHE A 170 -2.22 -12.68 -4.10
C PHE A 170 -1.92 -11.39 -4.87
N ILE A 171 -2.82 -10.40 -4.82
CA ILE A 171 -2.55 -9.08 -5.41
C ILE A 171 -1.34 -8.44 -4.73
N ALA A 172 -1.25 -8.50 -3.40
CA ALA A 172 -0.10 -7.98 -2.66
C ALA A 172 1.21 -8.67 -3.07
N TYR A 173 1.21 -10.01 -3.17
CA TYR A 173 2.40 -10.73 -3.64
C TYR A 173 2.78 -10.38 -5.07
N ALA A 174 1.78 -10.20 -5.96
CA ALA A 174 2.01 -9.80 -7.33
C ALA A 174 2.49 -8.35 -7.45
N TYR A 175 2.00 -7.46 -6.60
CA TYR A 175 2.41 -6.06 -6.57
C TYR A 175 3.88 -5.91 -6.17
N ASN A 176 4.29 -6.58 -5.09
CA ASN A 176 5.67 -6.52 -4.58
C ASN A 176 6.65 -7.41 -5.38
N GLY A 177 6.29 -8.67 -5.63
CA GLY A 177 7.17 -9.68 -6.23
C GLY A 177 6.91 -9.98 -7.70
N GLY A 178 5.93 -9.30 -8.31
CA GLY A 178 5.50 -9.52 -9.68
C GLY A 178 4.53 -10.71 -9.82
N LEU A 179 3.68 -10.64 -10.86
CA LEU A 179 2.69 -11.70 -11.15
C LEU A 179 3.34 -13.07 -11.39
N GLY A 180 4.58 -13.09 -11.89
CA GLY A 180 5.36 -14.33 -12.10
C GLY A 180 5.63 -15.10 -10.81
N LEU A 181 5.79 -14.41 -9.67
CA LEU A 181 5.91 -15.06 -8.35
C LEU A 181 4.62 -15.81 -8.01
N VAL A 182 3.46 -15.13 -8.10
CA VAL A 182 2.16 -15.75 -7.80
C VAL A 182 1.89 -16.94 -8.71
N LYS A 183 2.15 -16.77 -10.02
CA LYS A 183 2.02 -17.86 -11.00
C LYS A 183 2.84 -19.09 -10.60
N LYS A 184 4.11 -18.91 -10.26
CA LYS A 184 4.98 -20.01 -9.83
C LYS A 184 4.47 -20.69 -8.56
N MET A 185 3.98 -19.92 -7.58
CA MET A 185 3.43 -20.48 -6.34
C MET A 185 2.15 -21.30 -6.61
N LEU A 186 1.22 -20.79 -7.42
CA LEU A 186 -0.04 -21.48 -7.72
C LEU A 186 0.14 -22.70 -8.63
N GLN A 187 1.19 -22.75 -9.43
CA GLN A 187 1.54 -23.92 -10.24
C GLN A 187 2.26 -25.02 -9.45
N ARG A 188 2.69 -24.74 -8.22
CA ARG A 188 3.22 -25.75 -7.32
C ARG A 188 2.05 -26.52 -6.70
N GLY A 189 2.01 -27.81 -6.90
CA GLY A 189 0.94 -28.65 -6.36
C GLY A 189 0.90 -28.77 -4.82
N ASP A 190 1.90 -28.18 -4.12
CA ASP A 190 2.07 -28.21 -2.66
C ASP A 190 1.75 -26.86 -1.97
N MET A 191 1.30 -25.83 -2.70
CA MET A 191 0.98 -24.52 -2.13
C MET A 191 -0.48 -24.12 -2.37
N PHE A 192 -1.07 -23.44 -1.36
CA PHE A 192 -2.43 -22.89 -1.39
C PHE A 192 -3.51 -23.91 -1.77
N ASN A 193 -3.33 -25.16 -1.38
CA ASN A 193 -4.31 -26.22 -1.51
C ASN A 193 -4.98 -26.49 -0.15
N LYS A 194 -6.14 -27.18 -0.13
CA LYS A 194 -6.79 -27.54 1.12
C LYS A 194 -5.88 -28.44 1.97
N GLY A 195 -5.69 -28.08 3.23
CA GLY A 195 -4.84 -28.81 4.15
C GLY A 195 -4.96 -28.30 5.59
N LYS A 196 -4.46 -29.09 6.55
CA LYS A 196 -4.60 -28.80 7.99
C LYS A 196 -3.99 -27.47 8.41
N PHE A 197 -2.92 -27.05 7.78
CA PHE A 197 -2.16 -25.85 8.14
C PHE A 197 -2.25 -24.75 7.08
N GLU A 198 -3.11 -24.93 6.09
CA GLU A 198 -3.30 -23.97 5.02
C GLU A 198 -4.31 -22.87 5.39
N PRO A 199 -4.15 -21.67 4.87
CA PRO A 199 -3.11 -21.21 3.94
C PRO A 199 -1.81 -20.75 4.66
N TRP A 200 -1.74 -20.87 5.97
CA TRP A 200 -0.61 -20.37 6.77
C TRP A 200 0.74 -20.95 6.34
N LEU A 201 0.75 -22.28 6.08
CA LEU A 201 1.96 -22.97 5.63
C LEU A 201 2.45 -22.41 4.29
N SER A 202 1.55 -22.28 3.31
CA SER A 202 1.89 -21.71 2.02
C SER A 202 2.38 -20.26 2.12
N MET A 203 1.76 -19.44 2.98
CA MET A 203 2.20 -18.07 3.23
C MET A 203 3.62 -18.00 3.82
N GLU A 204 4.01 -18.95 4.67
CA GLU A 204 5.38 -19.04 5.20
C GLU A 204 6.39 -19.59 4.17
N LEU A 205 5.92 -20.37 3.18
CA LEU A 205 6.73 -20.92 2.10
C LEU A 205 6.94 -19.95 0.93
N VAL A 206 6.37 -18.74 0.96
CA VAL A 206 6.67 -17.70 -0.03
C VAL A 206 8.19 -17.46 -0.06
N PRO A 207 8.86 -17.60 -1.22
CA PRO A 207 10.31 -17.74 -1.27
C PRO A 207 11.07 -16.47 -0.86
N TYR A 208 10.49 -15.29 -1.11
CA TYR A 208 11.10 -14.02 -0.76
C TYR A 208 10.58 -13.51 0.58
N ALA A 209 11.47 -13.31 1.55
CA ALA A 209 11.11 -12.86 2.90
C ALA A 209 10.35 -11.51 2.87
N GLU A 210 10.77 -10.58 2.01
CA GLU A 210 10.10 -9.30 1.82
C GLU A 210 8.65 -9.49 1.35
N SER A 211 8.42 -10.26 0.28
CA SER A 211 7.08 -10.51 -0.26
C SER A 211 6.20 -11.25 0.74
N ARG A 212 6.77 -12.20 1.49
CA ARG A 212 6.08 -12.95 2.56
C ARG A 212 5.51 -12.02 3.63
N ASP A 213 6.32 -11.09 4.12
CA ASP A 213 5.91 -10.10 5.12
C ASP A 213 4.97 -9.04 4.52
N TYR A 214 5.22 -8.65 3.27
CA TYR A 214 4.40 -7.70 2.54
C TYR A 214 2.94 -8.15 2.44
N GLY A 215 2.67 -9.39 2.00
CA GLY A 215 1.32 -9.92 1.90
C GLY A 215 0.57 -9.91 3.23
N LYS A 216 1.23 -10.27 4.34
CA LYS A 216 0.65 -10.23 5.70
C LYS A 216 0.29 -8.80 6.13
N LYS A 217 1.17 -7.84 5.88
CA LYS A 217 0.98 -6.42 6.23
C LYS A 217 -0.13 -5.79 5.38
N VAL A 218 -0.16 -6.07 4.08
CA VAL A 218 -1.22 -5.56 3.20
C VAL A 218 -2.57 -6.15 3.59
N LEU A 219 -2.66 -7.44 3.91
CA LEU A 219 -3.91 -8.03 4.39
C LEU A 219 -4.41 -7.33 5.66
N ALA A 220 -3.54 -7.11 6.65
CA ALA A 220 -3.90 -6.40 7.87
C ALA A 220 -4.40 -4.97 7.59
N ASN A 221 -3.68 -4.23 6.76
CA ASN A 221 -4.08 -2.89 6.32
C ASN A 221 -5.42 -2.91 5.58
N PHE A 222 -5.62 -3.87 4.67
CA PHE A 222 -6.84 -4.02 3.88
C PHE A 222 -8.07 -4.23 4.76
N ILE A 223 -8.00 -5.10 5.77
CA ILE A 223 -9.10 -5.32 6.72
C ILE A 223 -9.44 -4.03 7.46
N ILE A 224 -8.43 -3.32 7.93
CA ILE A 224 -8.64 -2.07 8.68
C ILE A 224 -9.25 -1.00 7.78
N TYR A 225 -8.72 -0.78 6.58
CA TYR A 225 -9.30 0.19 5.65
C TYR A 225 -10.70 -0.19 5.17
N SER A 226 -11.00 -1.48 5.01
CA SER A 226 -12.35 -1.93 4.70
C SER A 226 -13.36 -1.53 5.79
N GLN A 227 -12.97 -1.63 7.05
CA GLN A 227 -13.81 -1.21 8.19
C GLN A 227 -13.89 0.32 8.34
N ILE A 228 -12.82 1.06 7.99
CA ILE A 228 -12.82 2.53 7.98
C ILE A 228 -13.79 3.06 6.92
N LEU A 229 -13.76 2.47 5.72
CA LEU A 229 -14.59 2.92 4.60
C LEU A 229 -16.03 2.46 4.69
N ASP A 230 -16.28 1.31 5.29
CA ASP A 230 -17.61 0.79 5.60
C ASP A 230 -17.61 0.07 6.95
N PRO A 231 -18.03 0.72 8.03
CA PRO A 231 -18.12 0.09 9.36
C PRO A 231 -19.03 -1.14 9.43
N ARG A 232 -19.89 -1.36 8.43
CA ARG A 232 -20.77 -2.54 8.33
C ARG A 232 -20.17 -3.65 7.48
N ALA A 233 -19.00 -3.42 6.86
CA ALA A 233 -18.34 -4.43 6.05
C ALA A 233 -17.99 -5.66 6.89
N LYS A 234 -18.47 -6.83 6.45
CA LYS A 234 -18.16 -8.12 7.08
C LYS A 234 -16.86 -8.70 6.48
N VAL A 235 -15.80 -7.91 6.45
CA VAL A 235 -14.50 -8.35 5.96
C VAL A 235 -13.70 -8.86 7.15
N SER A 236 -13.23 -10.11 7.07
CA SER A 236 -12.44 -10.72 8.12
C SER A 236 -11.16 -11.37 7.57
N VAL A 237 -10.12 -11.38 8.38
CA VAL A 237 -8.86 -12.08 8.05
C VAL A 237 -9.12 -13.55 7.73
N GLN A 238 -9.99 -14.21 8.51
CA GLN A 238 -10.29 -15.61 8.33
C GLN A 238 -10.92 -15.88 6.95
N GLN A 239 -11.88 -15.05 6.53
CA GLN A 239 -12.53 -15.22 5.23
C GLN A 239 -11.54 -15.00 4.08
N GLU A 240 -10.77 -13.92 4.11
CA GLU A 240 -9.79 -13.63 3.06
C GLU A 240 -8.72 -14.74 2.96
N LEU A 241 -8.33 -15.32 4.10
CA LEU A 241 -7.38 -16.44 4.10
C LEU A 241 -8.00 -17.75 3.61
N GLN A 242 -9.27 -18.01 3.92
CA GLN A 242 -9.97 -19.18 3.37
C GLN A 242 -10.14 -19.08 1.86
N ASP A 243 -10.41 -17.87 1.36
CA ASP A 243 -10.58 -17.62 -0.08
C ASP A 243 -9.29 -17.86 -0.88
N LEU A 244 -8.10 -17.82 -0.23
CA LEU A 244 -6.84 -18.24 -0.87
C LEU A 244 -6.83 -19.71 -1.32
N LEU A 245 -7.64 -20.57 -0.68
CA LEU A 245 -7.70 -22.00 -0.95
C LEU A 245 -8.78 -22.38 -1.98
N ILE A 246 -9.57 -21.38 -2.40
CA ILE A 246 -10.65 -21.57 -3.36
C ILE A 246 -10.17 -21.04 -4.71
N PRO A 247 -10.11 -21.88 -5.77
CA PRO A 247 -9.86 -21.38 -7.10
C PRO A 247 -10.91 -20.31 -7.45
N SER A 248 -10.47 -19.06 -7.56
CA SER A 248 -11.36 -17.98 -7.97
C SER A 248 -11.54 -18.01 -9.50
N ARG A 249 -12.59 -17.31 -9.99
CA ARG A 249 -12.84 -17.19 -11.45
C ARG A 249 -11.66 -16.58 -12.22
N SER A 250 -10.78 -15.90 -11.52
CA SER A 250 -9.59 -15.24 -12.07
C SER A 250 -8.29 -16.01 -11.85
N ASP A 251 -8.29 -17.14 -11.13
CA ASP A 251 -7.09 -17.96 -10.96
C ASP A 251 -6.75 -18.74 -12.24
N SER A 252 -6.39 -18.02 -13.29
CA SER A 252 -6.00 -18.62 -14.56
C SER A 252 -4.70 -19.43 -14.49
N PHE A 253 -4.11 -19.58 -13.31
CA PHE A 253 -2.81 -20.24 -13.09
C PHE A 253 -2.88 -21.57 -12.33
N ARG A 254 -4.06 -21.96 -11.83
CA ARG A 254 -4.26 -23.26 -11.18
C ARG A 254 -4.61 -24.35 -12.16
#